data_b8ac3e435ef2c6049cd5c81659cccc7b
#
_entry.id   b8ac3e435ef2c6049cd5c81659cccc7b
#
_cell.length_a   1.000
_cell.length_b   1.000
_cell.length_c   1.000
_cell.angle_alpha   90.00
_cell.angle_beta   90.00
_cell.angle_gamma   90.00
#
_symmetry.space_group_name_H-M   'P 1'
#
loop_
_entity.id
_entity.type
_entity.pdbx_description
1 polymer ?
#
loop_
_entity_poly.entity_id
_entity_poly.type
_entity_poly.pdbx_seq_one_letter_code
_entity_poly.pdbx_strand_id
1 'polypeptide(L)'
;MKNLIIIGHPYKKSFCYNGIYKTIFNEIDKSGQELEVIDLYRDSFSRPRTKLIEKYKNLVLWSERIYVISPVWWFRLTPRMEVFFDEVLTPGFAYKFVNITKTYAYPKPFLKE
;
A
#
# COMPACT_ATOMS: atom_id res chain seq x y z
N MET A 1 -18.15 4.20 -0.25
CA MET A 1 -17.02 3.23 -0.12
C MET A 1 -15.75 4.00 0.18
N LYS A 2 -14.93 3.47 1.03
CA LYS A 2 -13.65 4.07 1.43
C LYS A 2 -12.52 3.51 0.59
N ASN A 3 -11.94 4.35 -0.25
CA ASN A 3 -10.91 3.96 -1.21
C ASN A 3 -9.54 4.48 -0.77
N LEU A 4 -8.53 3.67 -0.95
CA LEU A 4 -7.13 4.03 -0.70
C LEU A 4 -6.32 3.77 -1.96
N ILE A 5 -5.59 4.79 -2.42
CA ILE A 5 -4.62 4.65 -3.49
C ILE A 5 -3.23 4.65 -2.87
N ILE A 6 -2.43 3.64 -3.19
CA ILE A 6 -1.02 3.56 -2.81
C ILE A 6 -0.21 3.62 -4.11
N ILE A 7 0.49 4.72 -4.32
CA ILE A 7 1.28 4.93 -5.53
C ILE A 7 2.77 5.04 -5.20
N GLY A 8 3.60 4.30 -5.96
CA GLY A 8 5.04 4.24 -5.76
C GLY A 8 5.81 4.42 -7.06
N HIS A 9 5.87 5.66 -7.57
CA HIS A 9 6.72 6.01 -8.70
C HIS A 9 7.48 7.30 -8.40
N PRO A 10 8.80 7.35 -8.67
CA PRO A 10 9.61 8.55 -8.36
C PRO A 10 9.33 9.75 -9.26
N TYR A 11 8.76 9.55 -10.45
CA TYR A 11 8.56 10.63 -11.42
C TYR A 11 7.09 10.97 -11.58
N LYS A 12 6.75 12.24 -11.30
CA LYS A 12 5.37 12.75 -11.40
C LYS A 12 4.84 12.79 -12.83
N LYS A 13 5.72 12.81 -13.83
CA LYS A 13 5.34 12.79 -15.24
C LYS A 13 5.19 11.38 -15.82
N SER A 14 5.32 10.36 -15.00
CA SER A 14 5.18 8.96 -15.44
C SER A 14 3.75 8.62 -15.81
N PHE A 15 3.58 7.53 -16.57
CA PHE A 15 2.26 7.00 -16.88
C PHE A 15 1.51 6.56 -15.62
N CYS A 16 2.22 6.07 -14.61
CA CYS A 16 1.59 5.71 -13.33
C CYS A 16 0.83 6.90 -12.72
N TYR A 17 1.41 8.11 -12.76
CA TYR A 17 0.73 9.31 -12.26
C TYR A 17 -0.25 9.89 -13.27
N ASN A 18 0.20 10.16 -14.49
CA ASN A 18 -0.60 10.90 -15.47
C ASN A 18 -1.68 10.06 -16.13
N GLY A 19 -1.46 8.77 -16.28
CA GLY A 19 -2.45 7.85 -16.84
C GLY A 19 -3.28 7.19 -15.75
N ILE A 20 -2.67 6.30 -15.00
CA ILE A 20 -3.41 5.41 -14.08
C ILE A 20 -3.92 6.17 -12.85
N TYR A 21 -3.05 6.85 -12.13
CA TYR A 21 -3.41 7.54 -10.88
C TYR A 21 -4.49 8.59 -11.13
N LYS A 22 -4.29 9.48 -12.10
CA LYS A 22 -5.26 10.53 -12.40
C LYS A 22 -6.62 9.99 -12.82
N THR A 23 -6.62 8.92 -13.60
CA THR A 23 -7.87 8.31 -14.05
C THR A 23 -8.65 7.74 -12.87
N ILE A 24 -8.00 6.99 -12.00
CA ILE A 24 -8.64 6.41 -10.81
C ILE A 24 -9.10 7.51 -9.87
N PHE A 25 -8.23 8.49 -9.59
CA PHE A 25 -8.56 9.62 -8.72
C PHE A 25 -9.80 10.37 -9.21
N ASN A 26 -9.85 10.72 -10.48
CA ASN A 26 -10.96 11.46 -11.05
C ASN A 26 -12.27 10.67 -11.02
N GLU A 27 -12.23 9.37 -11.29
CA GLU A 27 -13.43 8.53 -11.25
C GLU A 27 -13.98 8.38 -9.83
N ILE A 28 -13.11 8.22 -8.83
CA ILE A 28 -13.53 8.14 -7.43
C ILE A 28 -14.10 9.49 -6.97
N ASP A 29 -13.45 10.59 -7.34
CA ASP A 29 -13.88 11.93 -7.00
C ASP A 29 -15.27 12.23 -7.58
N LYS A 30 -15.50 11.89 -8.83
CA LYS A 30 -16.81 12.06 -9.48
C LYS A 30 -17.91 11.22 -8.83
N SER A 31 -17.57 10.07 -8.29
CA SER A 31 -18.54 9.17 -7.67
C SER A 31 -18.97 9.63 -6.27
N GLY A 32 -18.28 10.60 -5.69
CA GLY A 32 -18.53 11.08 -4.33
C GLY A 32 -18.08 10.12 -3.23
N GLN A 33 -17.31 9.09 -3.56
CA GLN A 33 -16.78 8.16 -2.58
C GLN A 33 -15.59 8.77 -1.82
N GLU A 34 -15.35 8.28 -0.62
CA GLU A 34 -14.20 8.72 0.17
C GLU A 34 -12.89 8.20 -0.44
N LEU A 35 -11.85 9.03 -0.39
CA LEU A 35 -10.55 8.70 -0.97
C LEU A 35 -9.43 9.24 -0.09
N GLU A 36 -8.47 8.38 0.19
CA GLU A 36 -7.18 8.74 0.78
C GLU A 36 -6.05 8.27 -0.15
N VAL A 37 -4.91 8.93 -0.08
CA VAL A 37 -3.77 8.62 -0.95
C VAL A 37 -2.50 8.48 -0.13
N ILE A 38 -1.79 7.39 -0.35
CA ILE A 38 -0.40 7.21 0.09
C ILE A 38 0.49 7.38 -1.15
N ASP A 39 1.29 8.44 -1.16
CA ASP A 39 2.27 8.68 -2.22
C ASP A 39 3.68 8.47 -1.64
N LEU A 40 4.25 7.30 -1.91
CA LEU A 40 5.48 6.86 -1.27
C LEU A 40 6.70 7.72 -1.63
N TYR A 41 6.67 8.38 -2.79
CA TYR A 41 7.77 9.24 -3.23
C TYR A 41 7.53 10.72 -2.95
N ARG A 42 6.36 11.08 -2.45
CA ARG A 42 6.07 12.41 -1.92
C ARG A 42 6.31 12.47 -0.42
N ASP A 43 5.96 11.41 0.29
CA ASP A 43 6.05 11.36 1.75
C ASP A 43 7.51 11.30 2.22
N SER A 44 7.77 11.82 3.41
CA SER A 44 9.10 11.77 4.02
C SER A 44 9.43 10.34 4.44
N PHE A 45 10.25 9.67 3.66
CA PHE A 45 10.53 8.25 3.79
C PHE A 45 11.87 7.97 4.49
N SER A 46 12.41 8.97 5.19
CA SER A 46 13.64 8.83 5.97
C SER A 46 13.41 8.02 7.25
N ARG A 47 14.47 7.41 7.77
CA ARG A 47 14.41 6.67 9.03
C ARG A 47 14.63 7.61 10.23
N PRO A 48 14.00 7.34 11.38
CA PRO A 48 13.03 6.27 11.63
C PRO A 48 11.66 6.61 11.02
N ARG A 49 10.96 5.58 10.52
CA ARG A 49 9.65 5.71 9.87
C ARG A 49 8.47 5.27 10.73
N THR A 50 8.65 5.18 12.03
CA THR A 50 7.63 4.60 12.92
C THR A 50 6.28 5.29 12.83
N LYS A 51 6.26 6.62 12.86
CA LYS A 51 5.02 7.40 12.75
C LYS A 51 4.36 7.26 11.38
N LEU A 52 5.17 7.26 10.33
CA LEU A 52 4.68 7.11 8.96
C LEU A 52 4.08 5.71 8.74
N ILE A 53 4.75 4.68 9.24
CA ILE A 53 4.26 3.30 9.16
C ILE A 53 2.95 3.14 9.90
N GLU A 54 2.82 3.75 11.08
CA GLU A 54 1.58 3.72 11.85
C GLU A 54 0.44 4.41 11.12
N LYS A 55 0.71 5.55 10.50
CA LYS A 55 -0.26 6.24 9.64
C LYS A 55 -0.72 5.34 8.50
N TYR A 56 0.22 4.67 7.83
CA TYR A 56 -0.10 3.78 6.72
C TYR A 56 -0.95 2.59 7.18
N LYS A 57 -0.62 2.00 8.31
CA LYS A 57 -1.42 0.91 8.89
C LYS A 57 -2.86 1.35 9.16
N ASN A 58 -3.03 2.55 9.71
CA ASN A 58 -4.35 3.09 9.98
C ASN A 58 -5.15 3.33 8.69
N LEU A 59 -4.50 3.79 7.63
CA LEU A 59 -5.16 3.98 6.33
C LEU A 59 -5.55 2.66 5.69
N VAL A 60 -4.71 1.63 5.80
CA VAL A 60 -5.05 0.29 5.32
C VAL A 60 -6.28 -0.25 6.05
N LEU A 61 -6.33 -0.11 7.36
CA LEU A 61 -7.49 -0.56 8.15
C LEU A 61 -8.75 0.25 7.85
N TRP A 62 -8.60 1.55 7.58
CA TRP A 62 -9.72 2.42 7.23
C TRP A 62 -10.34 2.05 5.88
N SER A 63 -9.54 1.62 4.94
CA SER A 63 -9.97 1.41 3.55
C SER A 63 -10.79 0.15 3.38
N GLU A 64 -11.72 0.21 2.43
CA GLU A 64 -12.49 -0.94 1.96
C GLU A 64 -11.98 -1.44 0.62
N ARG A 65 -11.34 -0.55 -0.16
CA ARG A 65 -10.74 -0.89 -1.45
C ARG A 65 -9.39 -0.22 -1.59
N ILE A 66 -8.40 -0.97 -2.00
CA ILE A 66 -7.03 -0.47 -2.15
C ILE A 66 -6.60 -0.62 -3.61
N TYR A 67 -6.08 0.46 -4.17
CA TYR A 67 -5.45 0.47 -5.49
C TYR A 67 -3.95 0.63 -5.29
N VAL A 68 -3.18 -0.35 -5.75
CA VAL A 68 -1.71 -0.30 -5.71
C VAL A 68 -1.22 0.02 -7.11
N ILE A 69 -0.51 1.16 -7.24
CA ILE A 69 -0.01 1.65 -8.53
C ILE A 69 1.51 1.72 -8.47
N SER A 70 2.17 0.91 -9.28
CA SER A 70 3.63 0.86 -9.34
C SER A 70 4.08 0.32 -10.70
N PRO A 71 5.18 0.84 -11.28
CA PRO A 71 5.78 0.17 -12.41
C PRO A 71 6.44 -1.12 -11.96
N VAL A 72 6.71 -2.00 -12.91
CA VAL A 72 7.46 -3.23 -12.66
C VAL A 72 8.89 -3.02 -13.17
N TRP A 73 9.84 -2.89 -12.25
CA TRP A 73 11.26 -2.72 -12.54
C TRP A 73 12.02 -3.98 -12.15
N TRP A 74 12.71 -4.57 -13.10
CA TRP A 74 13.48 -5.79 -12.84
C TRP A 74 12.63 -6.89 -12.19
N PHE A 75 11.41 -7.09 -12.73
CA PHE A 75 10.45 -8.10 -12.25
C PHE A 75 9.98 -7.86 -10.80
N ARG A 76 10.11 -6.63 -10.30
CA ARG A 76 9.69 -6.22 -8.95
C ARG A 76 8.92 -4.91 -8.99
N LEU A 77 8.32 -4.58 -7.86
CA LEU A 77 7.79 -3.25 -7.61
C LEU A 77 8.95 -2.27 -7.37
N THR A 78 8.66 -0.96 -7.31
CA THR A 78 9.68 0.03 -6.97
C THR A 78 10.19 -0.18 -5.53
N PRO A 79 11.42 0.28 -5.20
CA PRO A 79 12.00 0.04 -3.87
C PRO A 79 11.11 0.49 -2.72
N ARG A 80 10.52 1.68 -2.80
CA ARG A 80 9.63 2.16 -1.73
C ARG A 80 8.34 1.35 -1.62
N MET A 81 7.82 0.83 -2.72
CA MET A 81 6.65 -0.05 -2.68
C MET A 81 7.01 -1.38 -2.00
N GLU A 82 8.19 -1.94 -2.30
CA GLU A 82 8.68 -3.15 -1.61
C GLU A 82 8.80 -2.91 -0.11
N VAL A 83 9.39 -1.76 0.29
CA VAL A 83 9.52 -1.40 1.70
C VAL A 83 8.15 -1.22 2.35
N PHE A 84 7.18 -0.65 1.64
CA PHE A 84 5.81 -0.54 2.13
C PHE A 84 5.25 -1.91 2.51
N PHE A 85 5.35 -2.89 1.62
CA PHE A 85 4.89 -4.23 1.93
C PHE A 85 5.63 -4.84 3.12
N ASP A 86 6.96 -4.67 3.17
CA ASP A 86 7.77 -5.24 4.25
C ASP A 86 7.50 -4.62 5.63
N GLU A 87 7.32 -3.30 5.68
CA GLU A 87 7.21 -2.58 6.95
C GLU A 87 5.77 -2.35 7.42
N VAL A 88 4.80 -2.37 6.51
CA VAL A 88 3.39 -2.16 6.84
C VAL A 88 2.65 -3.48 7.00
N LEU A 89 2.76 -4.36 6.02
CA LEU A 89 2.04 -5.65 6.04
C LEU A 89 2.85 -6.70 6.81
N THR A 90 3.09 -6.42 8.07
CA THR A 90 3.96 -7.22 8.94
C THR A 90 3.19 -8.33 9.65
N PRO A 91 3.89 -9.36 10.17
CA PRO A 91 3.29 -10.32 11.08
C PRO A 91 2.66 -9.62 12.30
N GLY A 92 1.50 -10.09 12.73
CA GLY A 92 0.75 -9.47 13.81
C GLY A 92 -0.20 -8.37 13.35
N PHE A 93 0.01 -7.80 12.17
CA PHE A 93 -0.90 -6.81 11.57
C PHE A 93 -1.66 -7.38 10.38
N ALA A 94 -0.95 -7.80 9.33
CA ALA A 94 -1.57 -8.30 8.11
C ALA A 94 -1.85 -9.80 8.16
N TYR A 95 -1.04 -10.54 8.90
CA TYR A 95 -1.12 -12.00 8.99
C TYR A 95 -0.45 -12.49 10.27
N LYS A 96 -0.66 -13.76 10.58
CA LYS A 96 0.10 -14.48 11.60
C LYS A 96 0.55 -15.82 11.05
N PHE A 97 1.62 -16.35 11.61
CA PHE A 97 2.04 -17.72 11.30
C PHE A 97 1.28 -18.71 12.19
N VAL A 98 0.73 -19.75 11.55
CA VAL A 98 0.08 -20.84 12.25
C VAL A 98 0.98 -22.06 12.13
N ASN A 99 1.43 -22.58 13.28
CA ASN A 99 2.32 -23.73 13.31
C ASN A 99 1.56 -25.01 12.96
N ILE A 100 2.04 -25.74 11.95
CA ILE A 100 1.56 -27.09 11.61
C ILE A 100 2.36 -28.11 12.41
N THR A 101 3.69 -27.89 12.47
CA THR A 101 4.64 -28.69 13.26
C THR A 101 5.64 -27.75 13.91
N LYS A 102 6.61 -28.29 14.69
CA LYS A 102 7.69 -27.49 15.28
C LYS A 102 8.55 -26.76 14.24
N THR A 103 8.60 -27.26 13.00
CA THR A 103 9.45 -26.73 11.93
C THR A 103 8.68 -26.08 10.80
N TYR A 104 7.36 -26.30 10.70
CA TYR A 104 6.54 -25.79 9.61
C TYR A 104 5.43 -24.88 10.11
N ALA A 105 5.27 -23.74 9.45
CA ALA A 105 4.19 -22.78 9.70
C ALA A 105 3.67 -22.24 8.38
N TYR A 106 2.44 -21.75 8.37
CA TYR A 106 1.88 -21.07 7.22
C TYR A 106 1.29 -19.71 7.66
N PRO A 107 1.32 -18.69 6.79
CA PRO A 107 0.71 -17.39 7.11
C PRO A 107 -0.82 -17.48 7.03
N LYS A 108 -1.49 -16.93 8.04
CA LYS A 108 -2.95 -16.79 8.06
C LYS A 108 -3.28 -15.30 8.00
N PRO A 109 -4.09 -14.83 7.04
CA PRO A 109 -4.38 -13.40 6.91
C PRO A 109 -5.23 -12.87 8.07
N PHE A 110 -4.96 -11.65 8.46
CA PHE A 110 -5.81 -10.86 9.37
C PHE A 110 -6.68 -9.87 8.61
N LEU A 111 -6.15 -9.33 7.50
CA LEU A 111 -6.91 -8.39 6.69
C LEU A 111 -7.96 -9.15 5.88
N LYS A 112 -9.19 -8.65 5.92
CA LYS A 112 -10.28 -9.23 5.13
C LYS A 112 -10.26 -8.67 3.72
N GLU A 113 -10.70 -9.50 2.78
CA GLU A 113 -10.89 -9.09 1.40
C GLU A 113 -12.02 -8.06 1.23
#